data_5982b36b2a9f0d68f93d2f9b0e3760c6
#
_entry.id   5982b36b2a9f0d68f93d2f9b0e3760c6
#
_cell.length_a   1.000
_cell.length_b   1.000
_cell.length_c   1.000
_cell.angle_alpha   90.00
_cell.angle_beta   90.00
_cell.angle_gamma   90.00
#
_symmetry.space_group_name_H-M   'P 1'
#
loop_
_entity.id
_entity.type
_entity.pdbx_description
1 polymer ?
#
loop_
_entity_poly.entity_id
_entity_poly.type
_entity_poly.pdbx_seq_one_letter_code
_entity_poly.pdbx_strand_id
1 'polypeptide(L)'
;HDQMPVTWSPCRPLRVVVDTARAPDDFVDWVSHVLAEASELTGLQIILDGTTSERVSFEREAYQPERYGGRWAPVIIGFADEAEVPGLAGTIAGLGGSSALEFGGEVGYVTGAVAIDTTMLDYPRYAGEPGYVQVLRHEVGHMLGLDHVEDRDALMHPSDSTRTSWGPGDRAGFAVLGSGECQPNL
;
A
#
# COMPACT_ATOMS: atom_id res chain seq x y z
N HIS A 1 -26.57 5.83 6.44
CA HIS A 1 -26.30 4.52 5.87
C HIS A 1 -24.90 4.13 6.30
N ASP A 2 -24.81 3.22 7.29
CA ASP A 2 -23.55 2.57 7.69
C ASP A 2 -23.17 1.59 6.56
N GLN A 3 -22.56 2.09 5.50
CA GLN A 3 -21.87 1.21 4.55
C GLN A 3 -20.52 0.86 5.19
N MET A 4 -20.34 -0.41 5.50
CA MET A 4 -19.03 -0.93 5.89
C MET A 4 -18.05 -0.62 4.75
N PRO A 5 -16.83 -0.17 5.06
CA PRO A 5 -15.82 0.05 4.03
C PRO A 5 -15.48 -1.25 3.31
N VAL A 6 -15.08 -1.14 2.04
CA VAL A 6 -14.45 -2.27 1.36
C VAL A 6 -13.12 -2.56 2.06
N THR A 7 -12.86 -3.83 2.35
CA THR A 7 -11.68 -4.25 3.12
C THR A 7 -10.94 -5.40 2.43
N TRP A 8 -9.72 -5.64 2.88
CA TRP A 8 -9.02 -6.89 2.64
C TRP A 8 -9.63 -8.00 3.50
N SER A 9 -9.72 -9.21 2.95
CA SER A 9 -10.23 -10.37 3.70
C SER A 9 -9.26 -10.79 4.81
N PRO A 10 -9.71 -10.86 6.08
CA PRO A 10 -8.83 -11.28 7.18
C PRO A 10 -8.52 -12.79 7.17
N CYS A 11 -9.23 -13.59 6.40
CA CYS A 11 -9.02 -15.03 6.34
C CYS A 11 -8.06 -15.47 5.22
N ARG A 12 -7.44 -14.53 4.51
CA ARG A 12 -6.40 -14.80 3.51
C ARG A 12 -5.20 -13.88 3.73
N PRO A 13 -3.97 -14.38 3.53
CA PRO A 13 -2.81 -13.50 3.56
C PRO A 13 -2.88 -12.45 2.44
N LEU A 14 -2.70 -11.19 2.81
CA LEU A 14 -2.39 -10.13 1.86
C LEU A 14 -0.93 -10.31 1.43
N ARG A 15 -0.70 -10.57 0.15
CA ARG A 15 0.63 -10.81 -0.39
C ARG A 15 1.16 -9.59 -1.10
N VAL A 16 2.44 -9.31 -0.92
CA VAL A 16 3.12 -8.14 -1.46
C VAL A 16 4.40 -8.58 -2.17
N VAL A 17 4.70 -7.96 -3.30
CA VAL A 17 5.98 -8.08 -4.03
C VAL A 17 6.58 -6.70 -4.26
N VAL A 18 7.91 -6.65 -4.37
CA VAL A 18 8.64 -5.39 -4.58
C VAL A 18 9.24 -5.35 -5.99
N ASP A 19 8.91 -4.29 -6.72
CA ASP A 19 9.62 -3.89 -7.93
C ASP A 19 10.90 -3.15 -7.54
N THR A 20 12.06 -3.77 -7.77
CA THR A 20 13.35 -3.21 -7.39
C THR A 20 14.08 -2.48 -8.52
N ALA A 21 13.46 -2.33 -9.69
CA ALA A 21 14.17 -1.82 -10.88
C ALA A 21 14.70 -0.38 -10.71
N ARG A 22 14.06 0.44 -9.88
CA ARG A 22 14.49 1.82 -9.55
C ARG A 22 14.72 2.03 -8.06
N ALA A 23 14.69 0.97 -7.26
CA ALA A 23 14.75 1.05 -5.81
C ALA A 23 16.21 1.11 -5.31
N PRO A 24 16.48 1.82 -4.20
CA PRO A 24 17.75 1.70 -3.50
C PRO A 24 17.90 0.32 -2.82
N ASP A 25 19.14 -0.05 -2.48
CA ASP A 25 19.47 -1.40 -1.99
C ASP A 25 18.72 -1.77 -0.69
N ASP A 26 18.40 -0.79 0.16
CA ASP A 26 17.72 -0.98 1.44
C ASP A 26 16.19 -0.93 1.34
N PHE A 27 15.62 -0.75 0.15
CA PHE A 27 14.19 -0.54 -0.03
C PHE A 27 13.33 -1.73 0.40
N VAL A 28 13.78 -2.96 0.08
CA VAL A 28 13.04 -4.19 0.46
C VAL A 28 12.95 -4.32 1.98
N ASP A 29 13.99 -3.94 2.71
CA ASP A 29 14.01 -3.97 4.16
C ASP A 29 13.03 -2.93 4.74
N TRP A 30 12.97 -1.73 4.16
CA TRP A 30 12.00 -0.71 4.56
C TRP A 30 10.56 -1.11 4.25
N VAL A 31 10.30 -1.72 3.08
CA VAL A 31 8.97 -2.29 2.77
C VAL A 31 8.60 -3.35 3.80
N SER A 32 9.49 -4.28 4.11
CA SER A 32 9.26 -5.31 5.12
C SER A 32 8.92 -4.71 6.49
N HIS A 33 9.64 -3.67 6.90
CA HIS A 33 9.41 -2.96 8.16
C HIS A 33 8.02 -2.30 8.21
N VAL A 34 7.66 -1.53 7.18
CA VAL A 34 6.37 -0.83 7.10
C VAL A 34 5.19 -1.82 7.04
N LEU A 35 5.34 -2.92 6.30
CA LEU A 35 4.31 -3.96 6.25
C LEU A 35 4.13 -4.68 7.58
N ALA A 36 5.20 -4.89 8.35
CA ALA A 36 5.11 -5.47 9.69
C ALA A 36 4.34 -4.53 10.65
N GLU A 37 4.63 -3.23 10.64
CA GLU A 37 3.87 -2.23 11.40
C GLU A 37 2.38 -2.25 11.01
N ALA A 38 2.07 -2.26 9.70
CA ALA A 38 0.70 -2.30 9.19
C ALA A 38 -0.03 -3.60 9.58
N SER A 39 0.66 -4.73 9.56
CA SER A 39 0.12 -6.03 10.00
C SER A 39 -0.25 -6.01 11.49
N GLU A 40 0.59 -5.42 12.34
CA GLU A 40 0.29 -5.26 13.77
C GLU A 40 -0.94 -4.37 14.02
N LEU A 41 -1.09 -3.29 13.25
CA LEU A 41 -2.17 -2.32 13.44
C LEU A 41 -3.51 -2.81 12.91
N THR A 42 -3.51 -3.55 11.83
CA THR A 42 -4.74 -4.10 11.21
C THR A 42 -5.13 -5.48 11.76
N GLY A 43 -4.16 -6.26 12.24
CA GLY A 43 -4.33 -7.68 12.53
C GLY A 43 -4.39 -8.56 11.27
N LEU A 44 -4.25 -7.98 10.07
CA LEU A 44 -4.18 -8.74 8.81
C LEU A 44 -2.84 -9.47 8.70
N GLN A 45 -2.85 -10.69 8.19
CA GLN A 45 -1.62 -11.38 7.83
C GLN A 45 -1.08 -10.79 6.53
N ILE A 46 -0.03 -9.96 6.60
CA ILE A 46 0.64 -9.38 5.43
C ILE A 46 1.95 -10.12 5.21
N ILE A 47 2.16 -10.65 3.99
CA ILE A 47 3.32 -11.46 3.63
C ILE A 47 4.07 -10.79 2.48
N LEU A 48 5.34 -10.48 2.70
CA LEU A 48 6.25 -10.09 1.64
C LEU A 48 6.77 -11.34 0.91
N ASP A 49 6.33 -11.53 -0.34
CA ASP A 49 6.71 -12.67 -1.20
C ASP A 49 8.06 -12.45 -1.93
N GLY A 50 8.77 -11.36 -1.61
CA GLY A 50 10.07 -11.01 -2.20
C GLY A 50 9.95 -10.01 -3.34
N THR A 51 10.83 -10.13 -4.34
CA THR A 51 10.94 -9.20 -5.47
C THR A 51 10.28 -9.73 -6.74
N THR A 52 9.95 -8.83 -7.66
CA THR A 52 9.34 -9.17 -8.96
C THR A 52 10.02 -8.41 -10.10
N SER A 53 9.94 -8.94 -11.31
CA SER A 53 10.30 -8.24 -12.55
C SER A 53 9.12 -7.46 -13.16
N GLU A 54 7.91 -7.58 -12.58
CA GLU A 54 6.79 -6.72 -12.96
C GLU A 54 7.09 -5.27 -12.55
N ARG A 55 6.77 -4.31 -13.43
CA ARG A 55 6.88 -2.89 -13.09
C ARG A 55 5.64 -2.44 -12.33
N VAL A 56 5.83 -1.57 -11.33
CA VAL A 56 4.71 -0.98 -10.60
C VAL A 56 3.79 -0.20 -11.56
N SER A 57 2.48 -0.48 -11.48
CA SER A 57 1.45 0.15 -12.30
C SER A 57 0.09 -0.03 -11.65
N PHE A 58 -0.81 0.93 -11.83
CA PHE A 58 -2.21 0.83 -11.42
C PHE A 58 -3.12 0.24 -12.50
N GLU A 59 -2.63 0.11 -13.72
CA GLU A 59 -3.35 -0.48 -14.88
C GLU A 59 -3.09 -1.99 -15.03
N ARG A 60 -2.47 -2.60 -14.02
CA ARG A 60 -2.14 -4.04 -14.04
C ARG A 60 -3.38 -4.91 -13.88
N GLU A 61 -3.36 -6.07 -14.53
CA GLU A 61 -4.41 -7.07 -14.36
C GLU A 61 -4.40 -7.64 -12.94
N ALA A 62 -5.58 -7.77 -12.33
CA ALA A 62 -5.72 -8.34 -10.99
C ALA A 62 -5.45 -9.86 -10.95
N TYR A 63 -5.59 -10.56 -12.08
CA TYR A 63 -5.30 -11.98 -12.20
C TYR A 63 -4.26 -12.22 -13.29
N GLN A 64 -3.06 -12.68 -12.88
CA GLN A 64 -1.91 -12.90 -13.75
C GLN A 64 -1.36 -14.32 -13.56
N PRO A 65 -2.05 -15.37 -14.03
CA PRO A 65 -1.71 -16.77 -13.75
C PRO A 65 -0.31 -17.18 -14.26
N GLU A 66 0.13 -16.62 -15.36
CA GLU A 66 1.46 -16.84 -15.95
C GLU A 66 2.60 -16.40 -15.01
N ARG A 67 2.34 -15.35 -14.17
CA ARG A 67 3.32 -14.75 -13.27
C ARG A 67 3.19 -15.24 -11.84
N TYR A 68 1.95 -15.34 -11.35
CA TYR A 68 1.66 -15.57 -9.93
C TYR A 68 0.87 -16.85 -9.66
N GLY A 69 0.63 -17.69 -10.69
CA GLY A 69 -0.15 -18.92 -10.57
C GLY A 69 -1.65 -18.66 -10.38
N GLY A 70 -2.35 -19.65 -9.86
CA GLY A 70 -3.81 -19.63 -9.71
C GLY A 70 -4.35 -18.76 -8.56
N ARG A 71 -3.77 -17.60 -8.33
CA ARG A 71 -4.17 -16.64 -7.29
C ARG A 71 -4.23 -15.22 -7.83
N TRP A 72 -4.85 -14.32 -7.09
CA TRP A 72 -4.79 -12.88 -7.37
C TRP A 72 -3.34 -12.40 -7.39
N ALA A 73 -3.03 -11.47 -8.27
CA ALA A 73 -1.72 -10.83 -8.30
C ALA A 73 -1.44 -10.14 -6.95
N PRO A 74 -0.27 -10.35 -6.33
CA PRO A 74 0.09 -9.67 -5.09
C PRO A 74 0.02 -8.14 -5.25
N VAL A 75 -0.14 -7.41 -4.18
CA VAL A 75 0.13 -5.97 -4.18
C VAL A 75 1.56 -5.75 -4.65
N ILE A 76 1.79 -4.77 -5.50
CA ILE A 76 3.12 -4.40 -5.97
C ILE A 76 3.54 -3.05 -5.39
N ILE A 77 4.76 -2.96 -4.85
CA ILE A 77 5.33 -1.73 -4.30
C ILE A 77 6.62 -1.44 -5.04
N GLY A 78 6.81 -0.21 -5.52
CA GLY A 78 8.02 0.18 -6.24
C GLY A 78 8.16 1.68 -6.46
N PHE A 79 9.27 2.06 -7.08
CA PHE A 79 9.49 3.41 -7.55
C PHE A 79 9.11 3.55 -9.02
N ALA A 80 8.50 4.68 -9.36
CA ALA A 80 8.17 5.05 -10.73
C ALA A 80 8.32 6.56 -10.94
N ASP A 81 8.37 6.99 -12.18
CA ASP A 81 8.22 8.39 -12.57
C ASP A 81 6.86 8.64 -13.25
N GLU A 82 6.57 9.90 -13.59
CA GLU A 82 5.32 10.27 -14.22
C GLU A 82 5.12 9.66 -15.62
N ALA A 83 6.18 9.21 -16.29
CA ALA A 83 6.09 8.55 -17.58
C ALA A 83 5.61 7.08 -17.44
N GLU A 84 5.93 6.45 -16.32
CA GLU A 84 5.49 5.08 -15.99
C GLU A 84 4.14 5.07 -15.26
N VAL A 85 3.93 6.03 -14.35
CA VAL A 85 2.69 6.20 -13.57
C VAL A 85 2.22 7.64 -13.70
N PRO A 86 1.36 7.97 -14.68
CA PRO A 86 0.94 9.35 -14.96
C PRO A 86 0.33 10.10 -13.77
N GLY A 87 -0.20 9.39 -12.78
CA GLY A 87 -0.73 9.98 -11.55
C GLY A 87 0.33 10.64 -10.65
N LEU A 88 1.62 10.36 -10.87
CA LEU A 88 2.75 10.98 -10.15
C LEU A 88 3.12 12.36 -10.72
N ALA A 89 2.45 12.83 -11.79
CA ALA A 89 2.79 14.11 -12.41
C ALA A 89 2.73 15.29 -11.42
N GLY A 90 3.69 16.19 -11.53
CA GLY A 90 3.76 17.43 -10.74
C GLY A 90 4.47 17.24 -9.40
N THR A 91 3.77 17.41 -8.28
CA THR A 91 4.35 17.36 -6.92
C THR A 91 3.85 16.16 -6.11
N ILE A 92 3.35 15.15 -6.79
CA ILE A 92 2.82 13.95 -6.13
C ILE A 92 3.99 13.04 -5.75
N ALA A 93 4.20 12.86 -4.46
CA ALA A 93 5.33 12.09 -3.92
C ALA A 93 5.10 10.57 -3.99
N GLY A 94 3.85 10.14 -4.03
CA GLY A 94 3.47 8.74 -4.12
C GLY A 94 2.00 8.56 -4.44
N LEU A 95 1.64 7.33 -4.75
CA LEU A 95 0.26 6.87 -4.94
C LEU A 95 0.10 5.47 -4.34
N GLY A 96 -0.97 5.27 -3.59
CA GLY A 96 -1.37 3.97 -3.04
C GLY A 96 -2.83 3.68 -3.30
N GLY A 97 -3.14 2.42 -3.59
CA GLY A 97 -4.54 2.03 -3.78
C GLY A 97 -4.71 0.55 -4.06
N SER A 98 -5.95 0.10 -3.94
CA SER A 98 -6.34 -1.29 -4.12
C SER A 98 -7.52 -1.43 -5.07
N SER A 99 -7.55 -2.55 -5.78
CA SER A 99 -8.64 -2.91 -6.68
C SER A 99 -9.59 -3.85 -5.97
N ALA A 100 -10.86 -3.46 -5.90
CA ALA A 100 -11.93 -4.27 -5.36
C ALA A 100 -12.63 -5.05 -6.48
N LEU A 101 -13.06 -6.26 -6.15
CA LEU A 101 -13.95 -7.06 -7.00
C LEU A 101 -15.21 -7.46 -6.23
N GLU A 102 -16.28 -7.67 -6.97
CA GLU A 102 -17.50 -8.28 -6.47
C GLU A 102 -17.64 -9.67 -7.08
N PHE A 103 -17.71 -10.69 -6.24
CA PHE A 103 -17.93 -12.06 -6.67
C PHE A 103 -18.78 -12.82 -5.65
N GLY A 104 -19.84 -13.48 -6.12
CA GLY A 104 -20.71 -14.29 -5.27
C GLY A 104 -21.44 -13.51 -4.17
N GLY A 105 -21.61 -12.19 -4.32
CA GLY A 105 -22.20 -11.30 -3.33
C GLY A 105 -21.21 -10.76 -2.28
N GLU A 106 -19.93 -11.13 -2.38
CA GLU A 106 -18.83 -10.57 -1.58
C GLU A 106 -18.15 -9.44 -2.36
N VAL A 107 -17.76 -8.37 -1.66
CA VAL A 107 -16.97 -7.27 -2.22
C VAL A 107 -15.74 -7.08 -1.37
N GLY A 108 -14.55 -7.15 -1.97
CA GLY A 108 -13.31 -6.99 -1.23
C GLY A 108 -12.14 -6.64 -2.13
N TYR A 109 -11.07 -6.18 -1.51
CA TYR A 109 -9.81 -5.92 -2.20
C TYR A 109 -9.11 -7.25 -2.55
N VAL A 110 -8.59 -7.35 -3.77
CA VAL A 110 -7.91 -8.55 -4.28
C VAL A 110 -6.47 -8.30 -4.71
N THR A 111 -6.14 -7.07 -5.12
CA THR A 111 -4.79 -6.63 -5.50
C THR A 111 -4.66 -5.12 -5.29
N GLY A 112 -3.49 -4.57 -5.50
CA GLY A 112 -3.23 -3.14 -5.39
C GLY A 112 -1.83 -2.76 -5.83
N ALA A 113 -1.52 -1.48 -5.74
CA ALA A 113 -0.19 -0.94 -6.03
C ALA A 113 0.16 0.20 -5.08
N VAL A 114 1.45 0.37 -4.83
CA VAL A 114 2.06 1.53 -4.20
C VAL A 114 3.22 1.97 -5.08
N ALA A 115 3.14 3.17 -5.63
CA ALA A 115 4.19 3.81 -6.41
C ALA A 115 4.75 5.01 -5.65
N ILE A 116 6.06 5.07 -5.47
CA ILE A 116 6.76 6.21 -4.89
C ILE A 116 7.46 6.94 -6.04
N ASP A 117 7.33 8.26 -6.11
CA ASP A 117 8.00 9.04 -7.14
C ASP A 117 9.52 8.97 -6.97
N THR A 118 10.24 8.78 -8.08
CA THR A 118 11.71 8.69 -8.09
C THR A 118 12.40 9.93 -7.57
N THR A 119 11.74 11.10 -7.56
CA THR A 119 12.28 12.33 -6.94
C THR A 119 12.48 12.19 -5.44
N MET A 120 11.76 11.27 -4.79
CA MET A 120 11.89 10.99 -3.37
C MET A 120 13.20 10.29 -2.99
N LEU A 121 13.95 9.75 -3.97
CA LEU A 121 15.29 9.17 -3.74
C LEU A 121 16.29 10.21 -3.26
N ASP A 122 16.15 11.46 -3.71
CA ASP A 122 17.00 12.59 -3.31
C ASP A 122 16.46 13.33 -2.08
N TYR A 123 15.32 12.91 -1.53
CA TYR A 123 14.71 13.57 -0.39
C TYR A 123 15.52 13.32 0.90
N PRO A 124 15.72 14.37 1.73
CA PRO A 124 16.57 14.24 2.91
C PRO A 124 16.04 13.19 3.90
N ARG A 125 16.94 12.54 4.59
CA ARG A 125 16.58 11.65 5.72
C ARG A 125 15.94 12.45 6.84
N TYR A 126 14.90 11.88 7.43
CA TYR A 126 14.21 12.46 8.58
C TYR A 126 14.10 11.43 9.70
N ALA A 127 14.40 11.83 10.94
CA ALA A 127 14.41 10.96 12.12
C ALA A 127 15.25 9.67 11.95
N GLY A 128 16.26 9.69 11.07
CA GLY A 128 17.12 8.53 10.80
C GLY A 128 16.65 7.63 9.66
N GLU A 129 15.43 7.82 9.15
CA GLU A 129 14.86 7.08 8.02
C GLU A 129 15.08 7.83 6.69
N PRO A 130 15.20 7.13 5.54
CA PRO A 130 15.11 7.77 4.23
C PRO A 130 13.79 8.53 4.07
N GLY A 131 13.80 9.69 3.39
CA GLY A 131 12.59 10.52 3.26
C GLY A 131 11.43 9.81 2.56
N TYR A 132 11.72 8.89 1.64
CA TYR A 132 10.69 8.09 0.96
C TYR A 132 9.92 7.13 1.89
N VAL A 133 10.45 6.78 3.07
CA VAL A 133 9.79 5.82 3.99
C VAL A 133 8.51 6.42 4.58
N GLN A 134 8.48 7.73 4.80
CA GLN A 134 7.26 8.42 5.21
C GLN A 134 6.17 8.32 4.12
N VAL A 135 6.55 8.56 2.87
CA VAL A 135 5.64 8.38 1.72
C VAL A 135 5.20 6.93 1.60
N LEU A 136 6.12 5.97 1.72
CA LEU A 136 5.79 4.54 1.71
C LEU A 136 4.72 4.19 2.76
N ARG A 137 4.85 4.68 4.00
CA ARG A 137 3.82 4.47 5.04
C ARG A 137 2.48 5.06 4.62
N HIS A 138 2.46 6.31 4.16
CA HIS A 138 1.25 7.01 3.72
C HIS A 138 0.54 6.21 2.62
N GLU A 139 1.26 5.79 1.58
CA GLU A 139 0.69 5.07 0.44
C GLU A 139 0.26 3.63 0.80
N VAL A 140 0.96 2.98 1.73
CA VAL A 140 0.50 1.71 2.33
C VAL A 140 -0.81 1.91 3.11
N GLY A 141 -0.99 3.06 3.76
CA GLY A 141 -2.27 3.43 4.37
C GLY A 141 -3.41 3.44 3.36
N HIS A 142 -3.23 4.10 2.20
CA HIS A 142 -4.20 4.10 1.11
C HIS A 142 -4.44 2.70 0.51
N MET A 143 -3.39 1.94 0.31
CA MET A 143 -3.48 0.56 -0.19
C MET A 143 -4.28 -0.33 0.77
N LEU A 144 -4.24 -0.08 2.06
CA LEU A 144 -5.05 -0.81 3.03
C LEU A 144 -6.49 -0.30 3.15
N GLY A 145 -6.78 0.91 2.66
CA GLY A 145 -8.13 1.48 2.60
C GLY A 145 -8.34 2.74 3.44
N LEU A 146 -7.28 3.32 4.01
CA LEU A 146 -7.39 4.64 4.65
C LEU A 146 -7.54 5.73 3.58
N ASP A 147 -8.34 6.73 3.89
CA ASP A 147 -8.47 7.95 3.11
C ASP A 147 -7.73 9.11 3.81
N HIS A 148 -7.59 10.22 3.12
CA HIS A 148 -7.05 11.44 3.72
C HIS A 148 -7.92 11.95 4.86
N VAL A 149 -7.28 12.59 5.85
CA VAL A 149 -7.95 13.23 6.97
C VAL A 149 -7.46 14.67 7.16
N GLU A 150 -8.33 15.52 7.69
CA GLU A 150 -8.01 16.93 7.95
C GLU A 150 -7.06 17.14 9.14
N ASP A 151 -6.87 16.11 9.97
CA ASP A 151 -6.00 16.18 11.15
C ASP A 151 -4.52 16.24 10.73
N ARG A 152 -3.89 17.39 10.95
CA ARG A 152 -2.47 17.62 10.64
C ARG A 152 -1.51 16.76 11.49
N ASP A 153 -2.03 16.15 12.54
CA ASP A 153 -1.29 15.23 13.39
C ASP A 153 -1.39 13.77 12.93
N ALA A 154 -2.18 13.49 11.90
CA ALA A 154 -2.23 12.19 11.24
C ALA A 154 -1.19 12.06 10.12
N LEU A 155 -0.69 10.85 9.90
CA LEU A 155 0.17 10.58 8.76
C LEU A 155 -0.64 10.63 7.44
N MET A 156 -1.94 10.30 7.50
CA MET A 156 -2.85 10.35 6.36
C MET A 156 -3.36 11.77 6.04
N HIS A 157 -2.74 12.84 6.56
CA HIS A 157 -3.02 14.19 6.10
C HIS A 157 -2.45 14.39 4.68
N PRO A 158 -3.19 15.02 3.74
CA PRO A 158 -2.80 15.10 2.31
C PRO A 158 -1.59 15.99 2.02
N SER A 159 -1.17 16.83 2.94
CA SER A 159 0.04 17.65 2.76
C SER A 159 1.21 17.06 3.53
N ASP A 160 2.41 17.44 3.09
CA ASP A 160 3.67 17.08 3.72
C ASP A 160 3.58 17.22 5.24
N SER A 161 3.58 16.12 5.94
CA SER A 161 3.56 16.09 7.40
C SER A 161 4.99 15.77 7.91
N THR A 162 5.36 16.33 9.04
CA THR A 162 6.63 15.98 9.68
C THR A 162 6.57 14.65 10.45
N ARG A 163 5.50 13.89 10.26
CA ARG A 163 5.26 12.62 10.92
C ARG A 163 5.91 11.47 10.18
N THR A 164 6.63 10.65 10.91
CA THR A 164 7.27 9.42 10.40
C THR A 164 6.50 8.16 10.75
N SER A 165 5.41 8.26 11.54
CA SER A 165 4.61 7.09 11.97
C SER A 165 3.13 7.42 12.02
N TRP A 166 2.31 6.40 11.90
CA TRP A 166 0.85 6.53 12.02
C TRP A 166 0.42 7.06 13.38
N GLY A 167 -0.41 8.11 13.37
CA GLY A 167 -0.99 8.72 14.55
C GLY A 167 -2.16 7.93 15.13
N PRO A 168 -2.76 8.42 16.24
CA PRO A 168 -3.89 7.73 16.87
C PRO A 168 -5.11 7.53 15.95
N GLY A 169 -5.42 8.51 15.09
CA GLY A 169 -6.51 8.44 14.11
C GLY A 169 -6.25 7.37 13.05
N ASP A 170 -5.03 7.34 12.48
CA ASP A 170 -4.63 6.34 11.49
C ASP A 170 -4.73 4.93 12.06
N ARG A 171 -4.27 4.72 13.30
CA ARG A 171 -4.35 3.45 14.03
C ARG A 171 -5.80 3.00 14.28
N ALA A 172 -6.69 3.93 14.62
CA ALA A 172 -8.11 3.63 14.78
C ALA A 172 -8.75 3.20 13.45
N GLY A 173 -8.39 3.87 12.34
CA GLY A 173 -8.80 3.48 11.00
C GLY A 173 -8.33 2.08 10.62
N PHE A 174 -7.06 1.75 10.87
CA PHE A 174 -6.53 0.40 10.63
C PHE A 174 -7.25 -0.68 11.43
N ALA A 175 -7.59 -0.43 12.69
CA ALA A 175 -8.34 -1.39 13.49
C ALA A 175 -9.74 -1.68 12.91
N VAL A 176 -10.39 -0.67 12.32
CA VAL A 176 -11.68 -0.84 11.61
C VAL A 176 -11.47 -1.66 10.34
N LEU A 177 -10.47 -1.32 9.51
CA LEU A 177 -10.19 -2.03 8.24
C LEU A 177 -9.80 -3.50 8.48
N GLY A 178 -9.07 -3.78 9.55
CA GLY A 178 -8.67 -5.14 9.93
C GLY A 178 -9.82 -6.00 10.49
N SER A 179 -10.94 -5.37 10.90
CA SER A 179 -12.13 -6.07 11.42
C SER A 179 -13.15 -6.44 10.33
N GLY A 180 -12.77 -6.34 9.06
CA GLY A 180 -13.62 -6.71 7.94
C GLY A 180 -14.09 -8.17 7.97
N GLU A 181 -15.14 -8.47 7.22
CA GLU A 181 -15.66 -9.83 7.12
C GLU A 181 -14.73 -10.75 6.29
N CYS A 182 -14.74 -12.03 6.64
CA CYS A 182 -14.06 -13.05 5.86
C CYS A 182 -14.73 -13.24 4.50
N GLN A 183 -13.96 -13.16 3.42
CA GLN A 183 -14.40 -13.27 2.04
C GLN A 183 -13.72 -14.48 1.37
N PRO A 184 -14.23 -15.71 1.61
CA PRO A 184 -13.56 -16.92 1.17
C PRO A 184 -13.59 -17.14 -0.35
N ASN A 185 -14.52 -16.47 -1.06
CA ASN A 185 -14.70 -16.63 -2.50
C ASN A 185 -13.90 -15.63 -3.36
N LEU A 186 -13.27 -14.61 -2.75
CA LEU A 186 -12.46 -13.59 -3.42
C LEU A 186 -10.99 -13.95 -3.50
#